data_677b2427a390b3b98ae53966f0ea6954
#
_entry.id   677b2427a390b3b98ae53966f0ea6954
#
_cell.length_a   1.000
_cell.length_b   1.000
_cell.length_c   1.000
_cell.angle_alpha   90.00
_cell.angle_beta   90.00
_cell.angle_gamma   90.00
#
_symmetry.space_group_name_H-M   'P 1'
#
loop_
_entity.id
_entity.type
_entity.pdbx_description
1 polymer ?
#
loop_
_entity_poly.entity_id
_entity_poly.type
_entity_poly.pdbx_seq_one_letter_code
_entity_poly.pdbx_strand_id
1 'polypeptide(L)'
;MDSYNLSYTPGFEQQKRLSDLARRCREINGWGVQELLQHAATANYKADIDLKLDFLEDEVERFENQFCSQTAREKLCISEEEHAACQRVADAFSEIYSADLLVLDAGSYGFVKLQYFHPPFGYDEAGIFTTGRDLFNDLWNEWISLRLLALPKGTPLADLDYQVMFQCLPAERQQEFMDKRNYFLGRSGITL
;
A
#
# COMPACT_ATOMS: atom_id res chain seq x y z
N MET A 1 30.55 -18.33 -1.61
CA MET A 1 29.47 -18.45 -2.59
C MET A 1 29.10 -19.91 -2.66
N ASP A 2 28.24 -20.32 -1.76
CA ASP A 2 27.79 -21.71 -1.74
C ASP A 2 26.78 -21.88 -2.87
N SER A 3 27.20 -22.64 -3.88
CA SER A 3 26.32 -23.06 -4.97
C SER A 3 25.18 -23.88 -4.32
N TYR A 4 23.96 -23.36 -4.41
CA TYR A 4 22.75 -24.08 -4.03
C TYR A 4 22.64 -25.31 -4.93
N ASN A 5 23.14 -26.41 -4.40
CA ASN A 5 23.11 -27.70 -5.07
C ASN A 5 21.65 -28.19 -5.01
N LEU A 6 20.88 -27.85 -6.01
CA LEU A 6 19.60 -28.51 -6.30
C LEU A 6 19.92 -29.91 -6.79
N SER A 7 20.35 -30.78 -5.85
CA SER A 7 20.68 -32.18 -6.14
C SER A 7 19.43 -33.03 -6.45
N TYR A 8 18.27 -32.42 -6.58
CA TYR A 8 17.02 -33.08 -6.92
C TYR A 8 16.54 -32.62 -8.28
N THR A 9 16.52 -33.54 -9.24
CA THR A 9 15.88 -33.30 -10.53
C THR A 9 14.38 -33.52 -10.37
N PRO A 10 13.54 -32.49 -10.54
CA PRO A 10 12.09 -32.65 -10.43
C PRO A 10 11.59 -33.75 -11.37
N GLY A 11 10.69 -34.62 -10.88
CA GLY A 11 10.00 -35.59 -11.70
C GLY A 11 9.10 -34.90 -12.74
N PHE A 12 8.64 -35.65 -13.71
CA PHE A 12 7.84 -35.11 -14.84
C PHE A 12 6.61 -34.30 -14.35
N GLU A 13 5.87 -34.79 -13.38
CA GLU A 13 4.69 -34.10 -12.84
C GLU A 13 5.07 -32.82 -12.11
N GLN A 14 6.17 -32.80 -11.37
CA GLN A 14 6.67 -31.60 -10.69
C GLN A 14 7.16 -30.55 -11.69
N GLN A 15 7.83 -30.96 -12.79
CA GLN A 15 8.21 -30.07 -13.86
C GLN A 15 6.99 -29.47 -14.56
N LYS A 16 5.92 -30.25 -14.76
CA LYS A 16 4.68 -29.80 -15.34
C LYS A 16 3.99 -28.77 -14.44
N ARG A 17 3.83 -29.04 -13.13
CA ARG A 17 3.32 -28.07 -12.15
C ARG A 17 4.10 -26.77 -12.18
N LEU A 18 5.42 -26.86 -12.10
CA LEU A 18 6.29 -25.67 -12.12
C LEU A 18 6.14 -24.85 -13.41
N SER A 19 6.02 -25.53 -14.56
CA SER A 19 5.83 -24.87 -15.86
C SER A 19 4.46 -24.17 -15.94
N ASP A 20 3.41 -24.78 -15.39
CA ASP A 20 2.08 -24.19 -15.32
C ASP A 20 2.05 -22.96 -14.42
N LEU A 21 2.67 -23.06 -13.23
CA LEU A 21 2.80 -21.93 -12.31
C LEU A 21 3.59 -20.77 -12.94
N ALA A 22 4.70 -21.09 -13.63
CA ALA A 22 5.50 -20.07 -14.33
C ALA A 22 4.73 -19.41 -15.48
N ARG A 23 3.89 -20.15 -16.20
CA ARG A 23 3.02 -19.57 -17.24
C ARG A 23 2.03 -18.59 -16.64
N ARG A 24 1.32 -19.00 -15.59
CA ARG A 24 0.37 -18.16 -14.87
C ARG A 24 1.04 -16.90 -14.31
N CYS A 25 2.17 -17.07 -13.64
CA CYS A 25 2.90 -15.96 -13.03
C CYS A 25 3.48 -14.98 -14.04
N ARG A 26 3.92 -15.44 -15.23
CA ARG A 26 4.46 -14.59 -16.28
C ARG A 26 3.45 -13.59 -16.81
N GLU A 27 2.18 -13.97 -16.88
CA GLU A 27 1.09 -13.11 -17.32
C GLU A 27 0.77 -12.00 -16.30
N ILE A 28 1.13 -12.21 -15.03
CA ILE A 28 0.81 -11.32 -13.90
C ILE A 28 1.95 -10.38 -13.57
N ASN A 29 3.14 -10.93 -13.33
CA ASN A 29 4.29 -10.17 -12.82
C ASN A 29 5.59 -10.39 -13.61
N GLY A 30 5.53 -11.13 -14.73
CA GLY A 30 6.69 -11.40 -15.59
C GLY A 30 7.63 -12.49 -15.07
N TRP A 31 7.34 -13.13 -13.95
CA TRP A 31 8.21 -14.18 -13.40
C TRP A 31 8.11 -15.47 -14.20
N GLY A 32 9.28 -16.07 -14.45
CA GLY A 32 9.41 -17.41 -15.04
C GLY A 32 9.77 -18.44 -13.97
N VAL A 33 10.16 -19.63 -14.45
CA VAL A 33 10.54 -20.76 -13.57
C VAL A 33 11.67 -20.40 -12.61
N GLN A 34 12.64 -19.62 -13.05
CA GLN A 34 13.85 -19.35 -12.27
C GLN A 34 13.55 -18.39 -11.12
N GLU A 35 12.79 -17.37 -11.37
CA GLU A 35 12.36 -16.40 -10.36
C GLU A 35 11.44 -17.04 -9.32
N LEU A 36 10.51 -17.91 -9.75
CA LEU A 36 9.66 -18.69 -8.85
C LEU A 36 10.46 -19.61 -7.94
N LEU A 37 11.42 -20.34 -8.49
CA LEU A 37 12.29 -21.21 -7.70
C LEU A 37 13.15 -20.42 -6.71
N GLN A 38 13.64 -19.26 -7.10
CA GLN A 38 14.40 -18.39 -6.22
C GLN A 38 13.53 -17.86 -5.08
N HIS A 39 12.30 -17.48 -5.37
CA HIS A 39 11.34 -17.03 -4.36
C HIS A 39 11.02 -18.15 -3.37
N ALA A 40 10.71 -19.37 -3.85
CA ALA A 40 10.47 -20.51 -3.00
C ALA A 40 11.70 -20.91 -2.16
N ALA A 41 12.90 -20.80 -2.72
CA ALA A 41 14.14 -21.07 -2.00
C ALA A 41 14.38 -20.08 -0.86
N THR A 42 14.02 -18.80 -1.06
CA THR A 42 14.14 -17.77 -0.02
C THR A 42 13.13 -17.99 1.11
N ALA A 43 11.89 -18.35 0.78
CA ALA A 43 10.83 -18.56 1.76
C ALA A 43 10.98 -19.91 2.52
N ASN A 44 11.41 -20.97 1.83
CA ASN A 44 11.40 -22.35 2.32
C ASN A 44 12.63 -23.17 1.87
N TYR A 45 13.82 -22.66 2.09
CA TYR A 45 15.02 -23.26 1.51
C TYR A 45 15.34 -24.71 2.00
N LYS A 46 14.78 -25.15 3.12
CA LYS A 46 14.94 -26.51 3.66
C LYS A 46 13.81 -27.47 3.27
N ALA A 47 12.73 -26.95 2.67
CA ALA A 47 11.61 -27.80 2.27
C ALA A 47 11.94 -28.62 1.02
N ASP A 48 11.29 -29.79 0.88
CA ASP A 48 11.35 -30.57 -0.35
C ASP A 48 10.62 -29.87 -1.51
N ILE A 49 10.73 -30.46 -2.71
CA ILE A 49 10.20 -29.83 -3.92
C ILE A 49 8.65 -29.75 -3.90
N ASP A 50 7.98 -30.73 -3.33
CA ASP A 50 6.53 -30.75 -3.30
C ASP A 50 5.98 -29.67 -2.39
N LEU A 51 6.53 -29.50 -1.19
CA LEU A 51 6.20 -28.40 -0.29
C LEU A 51 6.50 -27.02 -0.90
N LYS A 52 7.58 -26.91 -1.69
CA LYS A 52 7.88 -25.67 -2.43
C LYS A 52 6.87 -25.41 -3.53
N LEU A 53 6.41 -26.42 -4.23
CA LEU A 53 5.37 -26.28 -5.26
C LEU A 53 4.02 -25.88 -4.65
N ASP A 54 3.65 -26.47 -3.52
CA ASP A 54 2.44 -26.10 -2.78
C ASP A 54 2.49 -24.63 -2.34
N PHE A 55 3.62 -24.21 -1.75
CA PHE A 55 3.84 -22.80 -1.41
C PHE A 55 3.74 -21.87 -2.64
N LEU A 56 4.36 -22.25 -3.76
CA LEU A 56 4.30 -21.46 -4.99
C LEU A 56 2.88 -21.40 -5.59
N GLU A 57 2.12 -22.47 -5.45
CA GLU A 57 0.74 -22.53 -5.89
C GLU A 57 -0.14 -21.52 -5.14
N ASP A 58 -0.01 -21.49 -3.80
CA ASP A 58 -0.68 -20.52 -2.94
C ASP A 58 -0.27 -19.06 -3.27
N GLU A 59 1.02 -18.83 -3.51
CA GLU A 59 1.53 -17.49 -3.87
C GLU A 59 1.03 -17.04 -5.25
N VAL A 60 1.05 -17.92 -6.25
CA VAL A 60 0.54 -17.59 -7.59
C VAL A 60 -0.97 -17.35 -7.55
N GLU A 61 -1.73 -18.16 -6.80
CA GLU A 61 -3.16 -17.94 -6.60
C GLU A 61 -3.44 -16.60 -5.91
N ARG A 62 -2.63 -16.24 -4.92
CA ARG A 62 -2.70 -14.93 -4.26
C ARG A 62 -2.44 -13.79 -5.26
N PHE A 63 -1.44 -13.91 -6.12
CA PHE A 63 -1.17 -12.94 -7.18
C PHE A 63 -2.31 -12.85 -8.19
N GLU A 64 -2.87 -13.97 -8.62
CA GLU A 64 -4.02 -14.00 -9.53
C GLU A 64 -5.23 -13.29 -8.92
N ASN A 65 -5.53 -13.58 -7.66
CA ASN A 65 -6.64 -12.94 -6.95
C ASN A 65 -6.41 -11.44 -6.76
N GLN A 66 -5.18 -11.02 -6.55
CA GLN A 66 -4.82 -9.63 -6.33
C GLN A 66 -4.75 -8.82 -7.64
N PHE A 67 -4.22 -9.40 -8.72
CA PHE A 67 -3.85 -8.66 -9.93
C PHE A 67 -4.61 -9.06 -11.20
N CYS A 68 -5.19 -10.26 -11.26
CA CYS A 68 -5.77 -10.80 -12.49
C CYS A 68 -7.29 -10.88 -12.51
N SER A 69 -7.99 -10.62 -11.43
CA SER A 69 -9.44 -10.51 -11.54
C SER A 69 -9.75 -9.28 -12.40
N GLN A 70 -10.56 -9.48 -13.43
CA GLN A 70 -11.07 -8.40 -14.28
C GLN A 70 -11.70 -7.30 -13.40
N THR A 71 -12.35 -7.70 -12.31
CA THR A 71 -12.89 -6.84 -11.25
C THR A 71 -11.81 -6.05 -10.49
N ALA A 72 -10.58 -6.56 -10.34
CA ALA A 72 -9.49 -5.83 -9.72
C ALA A 72 -8.88 -4.82 -10.70
N ARG A 73 -8.78 -5.16 -12.00
CA ARG A 73 -8.37 -4.22 -13.05
C ARG A 73 -9.38 -3.09 -13.23
N GLU A 74 -10.69 -3.40 -13.20
CA GLU A 74 -11.75 -2.41 -13.25
C GLU A 74 -11.80 -1.54 -11.98
N LYS A 75 -11.47 -2.10 -10.81
CA LYS A 75 -11.37 -1.36 -9.54
C LYS A 75 -10.11 -0.51 -9.43
N LEU A 76 -9.04 -0.84 -10.14
CA LEU A 76 -7.80 -0.05 -10.14
C LEU A 76 -7.82 1.09 -11.16
N CYS A 77 -8.78 1.11 -12.09
CA CYS A 77 -8.96 2.23 -13.00
C CYS A 77 -9.83 3.30 -12.34
N ILE A 78 -9.23 4.43 -12.02
CA ILE A 78 -9.96 5.59 -11.51
C ILE A 78 -10.82 6.20 -12.63
N SER A 79 -12.08 6.56 -12.32
CA SER A 79 -12.91 7.32 -13.24
C SER A 79 -12.41 8.77 -13.37
N GLU A 80 -12.72 9.45 -14.47
CA GLU A 80 -12.34 10.86 -14.65
C GLU A 80 -12.90 11.77 -13.54
N GLU A 81 -14.11 11.48 -13.05
CA GLU A 81 -14.75 12.22 -11.97
C GLU A 81 -13.98 12.03 -10.65
N GLU A 82 -13.66 10.79 -10.29
CA GLU A 82 -12.89 10.50 -9.07
C GLU A 82 -11.44 10.99 -9.19
N HIS A 83 -10.84 10.90 -10.38
CA HIS A 83 -9.52 11.48 -10.63
C HIS A 83 -9.51 12.98 -10.34
N ALA A 84 -10.48 13.72 -10.88
CA ALA A 84 -10.62 15.14 -10.59
C ALA A 84 -10.91 15.43 -9.11
N ALA A 85 -11.66 14.55 -8.42
CA ALA A 85 -11.91 14.65 -7.00
C ALA A 85 -10.61 14.42 -6.18
N CYS A 86 -9.85 13.37 -6.48
CA CYS A 86 -8.56 13.12 -5.85
C CYS A 86 -7.57 14.28 -6.07
N GLN A 87 -7.51 14.84 -7.29
CA GLN A 87 -6.65 15.99 -7.57
C GLN A 87 -7.01 17.20 -6.68
N ARG A 88 -8.30 17.52 -6.55
CA ARG A 88 -8.72 18.63 -5.66
C ARG A 88 -8.37 18.36 -4.20
N VAL A 89 -8.48 17.10 -3.75
CA VAL A 89 -8.08 16.71 -2.40
C VAL A 89 -6.58 16.87 -2.24
N ALA A 90 -5.76 16.33 -3.16
CA ALA A 90 -4.32 16.46 -3.12
C ALA A 90 -3.90 17.94 -3.05
N ASP A 91 -4.48 18.79 -3.88
CA ASP A 91 -4.22 20.24 -3.87
C ASP A 91 -4.64 20.91 -2.55
N ALA A 92 -5.77 20.49 -1.98
CA ALA A 92 -6.25 21.04 -0.71
C ALA A 92 -5.30 20.78 0.45
N PHE A 93 -4.68 19.58 0.48
CA PHE A 93 -3.75 19.15 1.51
C PHE A 93 -2.27 19.45 1.21
N SER A 94 -1.97 20.21 0.16
CA SER A 94 -0.58 20.50 -0.24
C SER A 94 0.29 21.11 0.88
N GLU A 95 -0.32 21.69 1.92
CA GLU A 95 0.41 22.24 3.09
C GLU A 95 1.13 21.19 3.94
N ILE A 96 0.75 19.90 3.84
CA ILE A 96 1.42 18.82 4.59
C ILE A 96 2.49 18.12 3.78
N TYR A 97 2.63 18.41 2.50
CA TYR A 97 3.65 17.78 1.67
C TYR A 97 5.02 18.29 2.04
N SER A 98 5.95 17.36 2.10
CA SER A 98 7.34 17.59 2.49
C SER A 98 8.25 16.61 1.74
N ALA A 99 9.54 16.63 2.07
CA ALA A 99 10.44 15.58 1.60
C ALA A 99 10.07 14.18 2.12
N ASP A 100 9.29 14.11 3.20
CA ASP A 100 8.94 12.84 3.85
C ASP A 100 7.54 12.32 3.44
N LEU A 101 6.69 13.17 2.84
CA LEU A 101 5.31 12.82 2.44
C LEU A 101 4.96 13.46 1.10
N LEU A 102 4.63 12.64 0.13
CA LEU A 102 4.21 13.05 -1.21
C LEU A 102 2.93 12.34 -1.63
N VAL A 103 2.10 13.02 -2.41
CA VAL A 103 0.99 12.40 -3.14
C VAL A 103 1.22 12.64 -4.62
N LEU A 104 1.28 11.57 -5.39
CA LEU A 104 1.55 11.59 -6.82
C LEU A 104 0.34 11.10 -7.60
N ASP A 105 0.05 11.79 -8.68
CA ASP A 105 -0.91 11.31 -9.69
C ASP A 105 -0.26 10.19 -10.51
N ALA A 106 -0.82 8.99 -10.42
CA ALA A 106 -0.42 7.80 -11.17
C ALA A 106 -1.35 7.53 -12.37
N GLY A 107 -2.07 8.55 -12.86
CA GLY A 107 -2.95 8.48 -14.02
C GLY A 107 -4.13 7.55 -13.77
N SER A 108 -4.33 6.58 -14.67
CA SER A 108 -5.43 5.61 -14.58
C SER A 108 -5.39 4.72 -13.34
N TYR A 109 -4.27 4.66 -12.65
CA TYR A 109 -4.13 3.87 -11.40
C TYR A 109 -4.57 4.63 -10.15
N GLY A 110 -4.85 5.93 -10.26
CA GLY A 110 -5.27 6.78 -9.15
C GLY A 110 -4.13 7.61 -8.57
N PHE A 111 -4.22 7.89 -7.27
CA PHE A 111 -3.23 8.70 -6.56
C PHE A 111 -2.45 7.84 -5.58
N VAL A 112 -1.13 7.99 -5.56
CA VAL A 112 -0.22 7.22 -4.72
C VAL A 112 0.35 8.13 -3.64
N LYS A 113 0.14 7.76 -2.38
CA LYS A 113 0.83 8.38 -1.26
C LYS A 113 2.16 7.68 -1.04
N LEU A 114 3.25 8.42 -1.08
CA LEU A 114 4.60 7.98 -0.76
C LEU A 114 5.03 8.56 0.57
N GLN A 115 5.62 7.74 1.40
CA GLN A 115 6.20 8.15 2.67
C GLN A 115 7.67 7.78 2.73
N TYR A 116 8.52 8.72 3.17
CA TYR A 116 9.94 8.47 3.33
C TYR A 116 10.21 7.83 4.69
N PHE A 117 10.88 6.71 4.65
CA PHE A 117 11.43 6.06 5.83
C PHE A 117 12.95 6.23 5.84
N HIS A 118 13.52 6.52 7.00
CA HIS A 118 14.95 6.72 7.15
C HIS A 118 15.78 5.61 6.52
N PRO A 119 17.00 5.92 6.02
CA PRO A 119 17.84 4.89 5.44
C PRO A 119 17.94 3.62 6.30
N PRO A 120 17.92 2.43 5.68
CA PRO A 120 18.16 2.18 4.26
C PRO A 120 16.89 2.12 3.38
N PHE A 121 15.70 2.40 3.90
CA PHE A 121 14.43 2.07 3.25
C PHE A 121 14.02 3.06 2.13
N GLY A 122 14.31 4.35 2.28
CA GLY A 122 13.91 5.35 1.29
C GLY A 122 12.39 5.60 1.25
N TYR A 123 11.84 5.91 0.07
CA TYR A 123 10.40 6.06 -0.12
C TYR A 123 9.73 4.71 -0.28
N ASP A 124 8.59 4.57 0.38
CA ASP A 124 7.71 3.42 0.22
C ASP A 124 6.28 3.91 -0.07
N GLU A 125 5.50 3.05 -0.70
CA GLU A 125 4.09 3.29 -0.95
C GLU A 125 3.30 3.14 0.35
N ALA A 126 2.71 4.24 0.82
CA ALA A 126 1.87 4.24 2.00
C ALA A 126 0.38 4.05 1.68
N GLY A 127 -0.02 4.14 0.42
CA GLY A 127 -1.37 3.87 -0.04
C GLY A 127 -1.63 4.27 -1.49
N ILE A 128 -2.58 3.57 -2.13
CA ILE A 128 -3.14 3.89 -3.44
C ILE A 128 -4.61 4.26 -3.26
N PHE A 129 -5.03 5.36 -3.86
CA PHE A 129 -6.37 5.92 -3.72
C PHE A 129 -7.02 6.11 -5.08
N THR A 130 -8.24 5.57 -5.22
CA THR A 130 -9.06 5.66 -6.42
C THR A 130 -10.36 6.43 -6.19
N THR A 131 -10.57 6.94 -4.97
CA THR A 131 -11.70 7.81 -4.64
C THR A 131 -11.24 9.04 -3.86
N GLY A 132 -11.83 10.19 -4.16
CA GLY A 132 -11.52 11.44 -3.45
C GLY A 132 -11.83 11.36 -1.95
N ARG A 133 -12.85 10.58 -1.58
CA ARG A 133 -13.23 10.37 -0.18
C ARG A 133 -12.15 9.62 0.61
N ASP A 134 -11.61 8.53 0.06
CA ASP A 134 -10.61 7.73 0.75
C ASP A 134 -9.29 8.50 0.88
N LEU A 135 -8.88 9.18 -0.18
CA LEU A 135 -7.73 10.07 -0.15
C LEU A 135 -7.90 11.20 0.88
N PHE A 136 -9.10 11.81 0.95
CA PHE A 136 -9.39 12.85 1.94
C PHE A 136 -9.27 12.31 3.37
N ASN A 137 -9.86 11.16 3.66
CA ASN A 137 -9.83 10.58 5.00
C ASN A 137 -8.40 10.23 5.42
N ASP A 138 -7.61 9.67 4.53
CA ASP A 138 -6.22 9.34 4.80
C ASP A 138 -5.37 10.59 5.07
N LEU A 139 -5.43 11.60 4.20
CA LEU A 139 -4.69 12.85 4.37
C LEU A 139 -5.17 13.66 5.57
N TRP A 140 -6.46 13.59 5.91
CA TRP A 140 -6.98 14.18 7.14
C TRP A 140 -6.40 13.52 8.39
N ASN A 141 -6.32 12.19 8.40
CA ASN A 141 -5.68 11.44 9.49
C ASN A 141 -4.20 11.80 9.60
N GLU A 142 -3.49 11.90 8.49
CA GLU A 142 -2.10 12.34 8.46
C GLU A 142 -1.95 13.76 9.03
N TRP A 143 -2.80 14.69 8.60
CA TRP A 143 -2.79 16.07 9.09
C TRP A 143 -3.00 16.17 10.60
N ILE A 144 -3.97 15.40 11.16
CA ILE A 144 -4.20 15.32 12.62
C ILE A 144 -2.98 14.70 13.31
N SER A 145 -2.50 13.58 12.82
CA SER A 145 -1.38 12.85 13.39
C SER A 145 -0.14 13.75 13.55
N LEU A 146 0.25 14.46 12.50
CA LEU A 146 1.39 15.39 12.54
C LEU A 146 1.24 16.47 13.60
N ARG A 147 0.02 16.92 13.90
CA ARG A 147 -0.24 17.97 14.90
C ARG A 147 -0.35 17.43 16.33
N LEU A 148 -0.86 16.22 16.48
CA LEU A 148 -0.93 15.55 17.79
C LEU A 148 0.46 15.06 18.22
N LEU A 149 1.29 14.57 17.28
CA LEU A 149 2.67 14.20 17.55
C LEU A 149 3.58 15.39 17.91
N ALA A 150 3.18 16.61 17.53
CA ALA A 150 3.89 17.85 17.91
C ALA A 150 3.60 18.29 19.34
N LEU A 151 2.76 17.58 20.10
CA LEU A 151 2.54 17.85 21.53
C LEU A 151 3.83 17.63 22.32
N PRO A 152 4.07 18.41 23.39
CA PRO A 152 5.29 18.29 24.18
C PRO A 152 5.50 16.86 24.69
N LYS A 153 6.72 16.34 24.54
CA LYS A 153 7.09 15.03 25.10
C LYS A 153 6.81 15.02 26.61
N GLY A 154 6.15 13.96 27.08
CA GLY A 154 5.79 13.82 28.49
C GLY A 154 4.34 14.18 28.83
N THR A 155 3.51 14.53 27.84
CA THR A 155 2.07 14.54 28.02
C THR A 155 1.57 13.10 28.17
N PRO A 156 0.59 12.82 29.05
CA PRO A 156 0.02 11.47 29.23
C PRO A 156 -0.62 10.90 27.97
N LEU A 157 -0.72 11.70 26.91
CA LEU A 157 -1.35 11.37 25.64
C LEU A 157 -0.40 10.73 24.61
N ALA A 158 0.92 10.75 24.85
CA ALA A 158 1.92 10.37 23.86
C ALA A 158 1.88 8.88 23.43
N ASP A 159 1.27 8.02 24.25
CA ASP A 159 1.17 6.57 24.01
C ASP A 159 -0.24 6.13 23.59
N LEU A 160 -1.14 7.07 23.28
CA LEU A 160 -2.53 6.79 22.94
C LEU A 160 -2.73 6.86 21.42
N ASP A 161 -3.69 6.08 20.91
CA ASP A 161 -4.23 6.24 19.55
C ASP A 161 -4.73 7.67 19.34
N TYR A 162 -4.53 8.25 18.14
CA TYR A 162 -4.89 9.66 17.91
C TYR A 162 -6.38 9.95 17.99
N GLN A 163 -7.26 8.99 17.80
CA GLN A 163 -8.69 9.20 18.04
C GLN A 163 -8.95 9.46 19.53
N VAL A 164 -8.29 8.68 20.39
CA VAL A 164 -8.34 8.87 21.86
C VAL A 164 -7.66 10.17 22.24
N MET A 165 -6.49 10.47 21.66
CA MET A 165 -5.79 11.75 21.89
C MET A 165 -6.69 12.93 21.53
N PHE A 166 -7.36 12.89 20.37
CA PHE A 166 -8.28 13.93 19.93
C PHE A 166 -9.44 14.13 20.90
N GLN A 167 -10.03 13.04 21.42
CA GLN A 167 -11.13 13.11 22.40
C GLN A 167 -10.68 13.70 23.74
N CYS A 168 -9.41 13.55 24.09
CA CYS A 168 -8.83 14.10 25.31
C CYS A 168 -8.43 15.58 25.20
N LEU A 169 -8.47 16.16 24.00
CA LEU A 169 -8.17 17.58 23.83
C LEU A 169 -9.26 18.48 24.46
N PRO A 170 -8.91 19.69 24.91
CA PRO A 170 -9.88 20.70 25.29
C PRO A 170 -10.87 20.99 24.14
N ALA A 171 -12.13 21.27 24.46
CA ALA A 171 -13.19 21.49 23.46
C ALA A 171 -12.84 22.56 22.42
N GLU A 172 -12.16 23.63 22.84
CA GLU A 172 -11.69 24.68 21.92
C GLU A 172 -10.72 24.12 20.87
N ARG A 173 -9.80 23.26 21.27
CA ARG A 173 -8.85 22.63 20.34
C ARG A 173 -9.55 21.62 19.44
N GLN A 174 -10.51 20.85 19.94
CA GLN A 174 -11.30 19.96 19.09
C GLN A 174 -12.04 20.78 18.02
N GLN A 175 -12.61 21.93 18.40
CA GLN A 175 -13.30 22.81 17.46
C GLN A 175 -12.35 23.36 16.38
N GLU A 176 -11.13 23.79 16.76
CA GLU A 176 -10.13 24.23 15.79
C GLU A 176 -9.82 23.15 14.73
N PHE A 177 -9.68 21.88 15.15
CA PHE A 177 -9.48 20.77 14.23
C PHE A 177 -10.70 20.55 13.33
N MET A 178 -11.91 20.64 13.87
CA MET A 178 -13.15 20.50 13.08
C MET A 178 -13.33 21.64 12.08
N ASP A 179 -12.98 22.86 12.45
CA ASP A 179 -12.99 24.01 11.55
C ASP A 179 -11.99 23.84 10.41
N LYS A 180 -10.80 23.31 10.73
CA LYS A 180 -9.80 23.01 9.70
C LYS A 180 -10.24 21.89 8.78
N ARG A 181 -10.92 20.84 9.31
CA ARG A 181 -11.52 19.80 8.49
C ARG A 181 -12.54 20.35 7.51
N ASN A 182 -13.42 21.21 8.00
CA ASN A 182 -14.42 21.88 7.17
C ASN A 182 -13.77 22.77 6.09
N TYR A 183 -12.67 23.44 6.42
CA TYR A 183 -11.88 24.19 5.44
C TYR A 183 -11.34 23.29 4.32
N PHE A 184 -10.77 22.13 4.64
CA PHE A 184 -10.30 21.19 3.63
C PHE A 184 -11.44 20.58 2.81
N LEU A 185 -12.57 20.24 3.44
CA LEU A 185 -13.79 19.81 2.73
C LEU A 185 -14.26 20.85 1.73
N GLY A 186 -14.32 22.11 2.16
CA GLY A 186 -14.72 23.21 1.28
C GLY A 186 -13.77 23.40 0.09
N ARG A 187 -12.45 23.26 0.32
CA ARG A 187 -11.45 23.39 -0.75
C ARG A 187 -11.44 22.21 -1.73
N SER A 188 -11.65 21.01 -1.24
CA SER A 188 -11.65 19.80 -2.07
C SER A 188 -12.99 19.57 -2.77
N GLY A 189 -14.07 20.19 -2.29
CA GLY A 189 -15.42 19.95 -2.80
C GLY A 189 -15.92 18.52 -2.51
N ILE A 190 -15.34 17.84 -1.52
CA ILE A 190 -15.77 16.51 -1.10
C ILE A 190 -16.93 16.63 -0.12
N THR A 191 -17.94 15.79 -0.30
CA THR A 191 -19.05 15.58 0.65
C THR A 191 -18.85 14.23 1.32
N LEU A 192 -18.75 14.20 2.65
CA LEU A 192 -18.53 12.99 3.46
C LEU A 192 -19.82 12.46 4.03
#